data_51da26c0a7ae413e1c9a302abbf23a8c
#
_entry.id   51da26c0a7ae413e1c9a302abbf23a8c
#
_cell.length_a   1.000
_cell.length_b   1.000
_cell.length_c   1.000
_cell.angle_alpha   90.00
_cell.angle_beta   90.00
_cell.angle_gamma   90.00
#
_symmetry.space_group_name_H-M   'P 1'
#
loop_
_entity.id
_entity.type
_entity.pdbx_description
1 polymer ?
#
loop_
_entity_poly.entity_id
_entity_poly.type
_entity_poly.pdbx_seq_one_letter_code
_entity_poly.pdbx_strand_id
1 'polypeptide(L)'
;MSVSDVPDVTREQLETIQDTLGTFTTYCGSGGGRVQNIESGTAHINGAVVMPGEEYSANAAMEPYTTENGFTEAGSYENGKVVQSMGGGICQVSTTLYNAVILAELEVTQRQPHSMLVDYVKPSMDAAIAGDYKDLKFKNNTETPIYIEGYISGGNLTFTIYGKETRNANRSIEFVSETLSTTPAGKKFVESGDSLGVMTKSGSGHTGKTARLWKVVYENGQEVSRDIFNNSTYSASPVTVNVGTASDNAEASALVKAAIATQDEGQINNAIAEAKAKIE
;
A
#
# COMPACT_ATOMS: atom_id res chain seq x y z
N MET A 1 2.27 44.67 -26.72
CA MET A 1 1.53 43.46 -26.97
C MET A 1 0.98 43.02 -25.65
N SER A 2 -0.34 43.11 -25.42
CA SER A 2 -0.97 42.60 -24.21
C SER A 2 -1.02 41.09 -24.31
N VAL A 3 -0.26 40.41 -23.46
CA VAL A 3 -0.47 38.97 -23.22
C VAL A 3 -1.80 38.89 -22.51
N SER A 4 -2.83 38.37 -23.19
CA SER A 4 -4.07 37.99 -22.51
C SER A 4 -3.78 36.72 -21.72
N ASP A 5 -3.59 36.83 -20.39
CA ASP A 5 -3.66 35.72 -19.49
C ASP A 5 -5.10 35.20 -19.53
N VAL A 6 -5.37 34.27 -20.45
CA VAL A 6 -6.57 33.44 -20.39
C VAL A 6 -6.26 32.39 -19.33
N PRO A 7 -7.04 32.30 -18.25
CA PRO A 7 -6.86 31.24 -17.26
C PRO A 7 -6.92 29.89 -17.96
N ASP A 8 -6.05 28.94 -17.57
CA ASP A 8 -6.06 27.59 -18.10
C ASP A 8 -7.41 26.87 -17.84
N VAL A 9 -8.19 27.36 -16.87
CA VAL A 9 -9.52 26.86 -16.51
C VAL A 9 -10.50 28.03 -16.47
N THR A 10 -11.59 27.95 -17.23
CA THR A 10 -12.63 28.97 -17.23
C THR A 10 -13.67 28.73 -16.13
N ARG A 11 -14.39 29.80 -15.73
CA ARG A 11 -15.50 29.69 -14.79
C ARG A 11 -16.59 28.73 -15.27
N GLU A 12 -16.93 28.77 -16.58
CA GLU A 12 -17.94 27.89 -17.16
C GLU A 12 -17.54 26.41 -17.08
N GLN A 13 -16.24 26.12 -17.23
CA GLN A 13 -15.71 24.76 -17.05
C GLN A 13 -15.84 24.31 -15.57
N LEU A 14 -15.49 25.15 -14.61
CA LEU A 14 -15.61 24.85 -13.18
C LEU A 14 -17.09 24.68 -12.76
N GLU A 15 -18.00 25.43 -13.33
CA GLU A 15 -19.44 25.33 -13.07
C GLU A 15 -20.05 23.98 -13.49
N THR A 16 -19.32 23.15 -14.28
CA THR A 16 -19.74 21.77 -14.61
C THR A 16 -19.45 20.78 -13.50
N ILE A 17 -18.63 21.14 -12.50
CA ILE A 17 -18.25 20.28 -11.37
C ILE A 17 -19.37 20.38 -10.30
N GLN A 18 -20.38 19.51 -10.39
CA GLN A 18 -21.57 19.58 -9.53
C GLN A 18 -21.85 18.29 -8.77
N ASP A 19 -21.38 17.15 -9.30
CA ASP A 19 -21.75 15.82 -8.80
C ASP A 19 -20.57 15.12 -8.15
N THR A 20 -20.86 14.25 -7.17
CA THR A 20 -19.87 13.30 -6.63
C THR A 20 -19.79 12.10 -7.57
N LEU A 21 -18.62 11.89 -8.20
CA LEU A 21 -18.38 10.77 -9.10
C LEU A 21 -17.88 9.53 -8.36
N GLY A 22 -17.08 9.72 -7.31
CA GLY A 22 -16.53 8.65 -6.51
C GLY A 22 -15.96 9.17 -5.18
N THR A 23 -16.15 8.43 -4.11
CA THR A 23 -15.59 8.76 -2.79
C THR A 23 -15.10 7.50 -2.10
N PHE A 24 -13.97 7.62 -1.38
CA PHE A 24 -13.42 6.52 -0.62
C PHE A 24 -12.72 7.01 0.66
N THR A 25 -12.80 6.21 1.71
CA THR A 25 -12.25 6.54 3.03
C THR A 25 -11.44 5.38 3.58
N THR A 26 -10.29 5.69 4.18
CA THR A 26 -9.49 4.74 4.96
C THR A 26 -9.18 5.31 6.34
N TYR A 27 -9.09 4.45 7.34
CA TYR A 27 -8.69 4.86 8.68
C TYR A 27 -7.17 4.97 8.77
N CYS A 28 -6.65 6.13 9.14
CA CYS A 28 -5.21 6.40 9.27
C CYS A 28 -4.74 6.60 10.72
N GLY A 29 -5.68 6.63 11.67
CA GLY A 29 -5.36 6.91 13.06
C GLY A 29 -5.22 8.40 13.37
N SER A 30 -4.57 8.72 14.48
CA SER A 30 -4.36 10.09 14.93
C SER A 30 -2.95 10.27 15.51
N GLY A 31 -2.30 11.38 15.17
CA GLY A 31 -0.99 11.79 15.70
C GLY A 31 0.19 10.98 15.19
N GLY A 32 1.39 11.49 15.49
CA GLY A 32 2.67 10.90 15.06
C GLY A 32 3.07 11.23 13.61
N GLY A 33 4.34 10.97 13.30
CA GLY A 33 4.93 11.34 12.00
C GLY A 33 4.22 10.73 10.81
N ARG A 34 3.70 9.51 10.93
CA ARG A 34 2.94 8.86 9.86
C ARG A 34 1.66 9.63 9.49
N VAL A 35 0.90 10.05 10.49
CA VAL A 35 -0.34 10.82 10.25
C VAL A 35 0.00 12.20 9.69
N GLN A 36 1.05 12.86 10.21
CA GLN A 36 1.55 14.11 9.64
C GLN A 36 1.89 13.98 8.14
N ASN A 37 2.55 12.91 7.74
CA ASN A 37 2.86 12.66 6.32
C ASN A 37 1.59 12.46 5.47
N ILE A 38 0.59 11.75 6.02
CA ILE A 38 -0.69 11.56 5.34
C ILE A 38 -1.44 12.89 5.20
N GLU A 39 -1.43 13.74 6.24
CA GLU A 39 -2.00 15.10 6.20
C GLU A 39 -1.31 15.95 5.15
N SER A 40 0.03 15.96 5.12
CA SER A 40 0.82 16.71 4.13
C SER A 40 0.55 16.22 2.70
N GLY A 41 0.61 14.91 2.46
CA GLY A 41 0.32 14.35 1.14
C GLY A 41 -1.12 14.62 0.69
N THR A 42 -2.08 14.58 1.61
CA THR A 42 -3.48 14.90 1.33
C THR A 42 -3.63 16.38 0.95
N ALA A 43 -2.97 17.29 1.68
CA ALA A 43 -3.03 18.73 1.42
C ALA A 43 -2.43 19.10 0.05
N HIS A 44 -1.39 18.39 -0.40
CA HIS A 44 -0.79 18.60 -1.72
C HIS A 44 -1.70 18.16 -2.88
N ILE A 45 -2.55 17.17 -2.66
CA ILE A 45 -3.48 16.67 -3.69
C ILE A 45 -4.82 17.43 -3.65
N ASN A 46 -5.25 17.84 -2.45
CA ASN A 46 -6.53 18.53 -2.27
C ASN A 46 -6.58 19.83 -3.08
N GLY A 47 -7.67 20.04 -3.80
CA GLY A 47 -7.88 21.21 -4.61
C GLY A 47 -7.44 21.07 -6.06
N ALA A 48 -6.86 19.93 -6.45
CA ALA A 48 -6.44 19.70 -7.82
C ALA A 48 -7.64 19.64 -8.77
N VAL A 49 -7.51 20.33 -9.91
CA VAL A 49 -8.43 20.27 -11.04
C VAL A 49 -7.72 19.56 -12.17
N VAL A 50 -8.30 18.51 -12.73
CA VAL A 50 -7.73 17.74 -13.84
C VAL A 50 -8.62 17.92 -15.08
N MET A 51 -8.06 18.48 -16.13
CA MET A 51 -8.80 18.80 -17.35
C MET A 51 -9.09 17.55 -18.19
N PRO A 52 -10.10 17.58 -19.08
CA PRO A 52 -10.37 16.50 -20.01
C PRO A 52 -9.13 16.06 -20.78
N GLY A 53 -8.81 14.78 -20.75
CA GLY A 53 -7.63 14.20 -21.42
C GLY A 53 -6.31 14.37 -20.68
N GLU A 54 -6.25 15.11 -19.58
CA GLU A 54 -5.04 15.30 -18.76
C GLU A 54 -4.78 14.06 -17.90
N GLU A 55 -3.49 13.72 -17.75
CA GLU A 55 -3.01 12.70 -16.83
C GLU A 55 -2.53 13.33 -15.52
N TYR A 56 -2.98 12.79 -14.40
CA TYR A 56 -2.59 13.22 -13.06
C TYR A 56 -1.69 12.17 -12.40
N SER A 57 -0.58 12.61 -11.80
CA SER A 57 0.36 11.79 -11.02
C SER A 57 0.26 12.14 -9.54
N ALA A 58 -0.11 11.18 -8.72
CA ALA A 58 -0.18 11.38 -7.28
C ALA A 58 1.22 11.58 -6.66
N ASN A 59 2.25 10.88 -7.17
CA ASN A 59 3.61 11.06 -6.70
C ASN A 59 4.12 12.47 -7.01
N ALA A 60 3.98 12.92 -8.26
CA ALA A 60 4.43 14.24 -8.67
C ALA A 60 3.72 15.38 -7.90
N ALA A 61 2.45 15.20 -7.54
CA ALA A 61 1.71 16.16 -6.75
C ALA A 61 2.22 16.29 -5.30
N MET A 62 2.75 15.20 -4.72
CA MET A 62 3.24 15.18 -3.34
C MET A 62 4.73 15.48 -3.20
N GLU A 63 5.54 15.31 -4.26
CA GLU A 63 6.98 15.57 -4.23
C GLU A 63 7.31 17.07 -4.18
N PRO A 64 8.50 17.44 -3.65
CA PRO A 64 9.46 16.57 -2.98
C PRO A 64 9.07 16.27 -1.53
N TYR A 65 9.42 15.07 -1.06
CA TYR A 65 9.17 14.64 0.32
C TYR A 65 10.22 15.25 1.25
N THR A 66 10.01 16.49 1.68
CA THR A 66 10.94 17.24 2.54
C THR A 66 10.22 17.81 3.76
N THR A 67 10.98 18.22 4.76
CA THR A 67 10.42 18.88 5.95
C THR A 67 9.79 20.23 5.62
N GLU A 68 10.29 20.94 4.63
CA GLU A 68 9.73 22.21 4.14
C GLU A 68 8.33 22.02 3.55
N ASN A 69 8.09 20.85 2.93
CA ASN A 69 6.78 20.46 2.40
C ASN A 69 5.90 19.75 3.44
N GLY A 70 6.31 19.76 4.73
CA GLY A 70 5.52 19.22 5.84
C GLY A 70 5.71 17.74 6.10
N PHE A 71 6.60 17.04 5.37
CA PHE A 71 6.90 15.63 5.59
C PHE A 71 7.94 15.42 6.69
N THR A 72 7.93 14.23 7.29
CA THR A 72 8.85 13.81 8.34
C THR A 72 9.21 12.34 8.18
N GLU A 73 10.20 11.87 8.95
CA GLU A 73 10.52 10.45 9.00
C GLU A 73 9.42 9.68 9.72
N ALA A 74 9.00 8.57 9.12
CA ALA A 74 8.07 7.62 9.71
C ALA A 74 8.28 6.22 9.14
N GLY A 75 7.66 5.21 9.78
CA GLY A 75 7.78 3.83 9.34
C GLY A 75 7.23 3.62 7.94
N SER A 76 8.02 3.00 7.09
CA SER A 76 7.65 2.51 5.76
C SER A 76 8.10 1.07 5.56
N TYR A 77 7.50 0.38 4.58
CA TYR A 77 7.89 -0.99 4.25
C TYR A 77 8.95 -0.98 3.15
N GLU A 78 10.14 -1.50 3.48
CA GLU A 78 11.22 -1.70 2.52
C GLU A 78 11.80 -3.11 2.66
N ASN A 79 11.87 -3.87 1.56
CA ASN A 79 12.45 -5.23 1.52
C ASN A 79 11.93 -6.16 2.64
N GLY A 80 10.64 -6.09 2.97
CA GLY A 80 10.03 -6.94 3.99
C GLY A 80 10.29 -6.51 5.44
N LYS A 81 10.82 -5.30 5.65
CA LYS A 81 11.10 -4.73 6.97
C LYS A 81 10.46 -3.35 7.09
N VAL A 82 10.22 -2.94 8.32
CA VAL A 82 9.86 -1.55 8.63
C VAL A 82 11.15 -0.75 8.78
N VAL A 83 11.29 0.31 7.98
CA VAL A 83 12.38 1.27 8.04
C VAL A 83 11.82 2.68 8.29
N GLN A 84 12.63 3.59 8.80
CA GLN A 84 12.27 5.01 8.88
C GLN A 84 12.62 5.67 7.55
N SER A 85 11.68 6.36 6.95
CA SER A 85 11.92 7.13 5.72
C SER A 85 11.06 8.38 5.67
N MET A 86 11.54 9.41 4.98
CA MET A 86 10.75 10.61 4.70
C MET A 86 9.47 10.23 3.95
N GLY A 87 8.34 10.77 4.40
CA GLY A 87 7.04 10.48 3.79
C GLY A 87 6.47 9.10 4.14
N GLY A 88 6.99 8.38 5.15
CA GLY A 88 6.40 7.11 5.57
C GLY A 88 4.90 7.26 5.85
N GLY A 89 4.04 6.51 5.11
CA GLY A 89 2.57 6.59 5.18
C GLY A 89 1.89 7.09 3.91
N ILE A 90 2.59 7.77 2.99
CA ILE A 90 2.02 8.36 1.75
C ILE A 90 1.32 7.34 0.83
N CYS A 91 1.73 6.08 0.87
CA CYS A 91 1.04 5.03 0.12
C CYS A 91 -0.43 4.85 0.54
N GLN A 92 -0.81 5.27 1.75
CA GLN A 92 -2.22 5.29 2.13
C GLN A 92 -2.97 6.44 1.45
N VAL A 93 -2.29 7.58 1.21
CA VAL A 93 -2.85 8.70 0.45
C VAL A 93 -3.15 8.25 -0.98
N SER A 94 -2.16 7.69 -1.68
CA SER A 94 -2.35 7.19 -3.04
C SER A 94 -3.37 6.06 -3.13
N THR A 95 -3.41 5.16 -2.15
CA THR A 95 -4.40 4.07 -2.11
C THR A 95 -5.82 4.58 -1.91
N THR A 96 -6.02 5.56 -1.03
CA THR A 96 -7.35 6.14 -0.80
C THR A 96 -7.82 6.91 -2.04
N LEU A 97 -6.94 7.69 -2.65
CA LEU A 97 -7.21 8.38 -3.92
C LEU A 97 -7.52 7.38 -5.05
N TYR A 98 -6.73 6.30 -5.18
CA TYR A 98 -6.96 5.26 -6.18
C TYR A 98 -8.39 4.70 -6.12
N ASN A 99 -8.87 4.41 -4.92
CA ASN A 99 -10.23 3.87 -4.77
C ASN A 99 -11.30 4.91 -5.11
N ALA A 100 -11.12 6.19 -4.79
CA ALA A 100 -12.02 7.25 -5.23
C ALA A 100 -12.02 7.39 -6.77
N VAL A 101 -10.84 7.31 -7.39
CA VAL A 101 -10.62 7.38 -8.85
C VAL A 101 -11.32 6.24 -9.59
N ILE A 102 -11.17 4.99 -9.13
CA ILE A 102 -11.83 3.86 -9.79
C ILE A 102 -13.35 3.86 -9.58
N LEU A 103 -13.85 4.35 -8.43
CA LEU A 103 -15.28 4.56 -8.19
C LEU A 103 -15.86 5.68 -9.07
N ALA A 104 -15.05 6.69 -9.41
CA ALA A 104 -15.40 7.70 -10.42
C ALA A 104 -15.28 7.17 -11.87
N GLU A 105 -14.81 5.93 -12.05
CA GLU A 105 -14.57 5.28 -13.35
C GLU A 105 -13.58 6.03 -14.25
N LEU A 106 -12.61 6.76 -13.66
CA LEU A 106 -11.52 7.37 -14.39
C LEU A 106 -10.50 6.32 -14.87
N GLU A 107 -9.83 6.61 -15.97
CA GLU A 107 -8.83 5.72 -16.57
C GLU A 107 -7.54 5.68 -15.74
N VAL A 108 -7.26 4.55 -15.07
CA VAL A 108 -6.00 4.35 -14.35
C VAL A 108 -4.91 3.95 -15.34
N THR A 109 -3.90 4.82 -15.53
CA THR A 109 -2.81 4.61 -16.49
C THR A 109 -1.59 3.97 -15.85
N GLN A 110 -1.39 4.14 -14.53
CA GLN A 110 -0.35 3.47 -13.76
C GLN A 110 -0.84 3.14 -12.36
N ARG A 111 -0.63 1.89 -11.95
CA ARG A 111 -0.87 1.41 -10.57
C ARG A 111 -0.05 0.15 -10.32
N GLN A 112 0.67 0.09 -9.21
CA GLN A 112 1.31 -1.13 -8.74
C GLN A 112 0.87 -1.43 -7.30
N PRO A 113 0.72 -2.74 -6.94
CA PRO A 113 0.47 -3.12 -5.56
C PRO A 113 1.73 -2.93 -4.70
N HIS A 114 1.52 -2.92 -3.39
CA HIS A 114 2.61 -3.09 -2.44
C HIS A 114 3.28 -4.46 -2.60
N SER A 115 4.52 -4.57 -2.16
CA SER A 115 5.21 -5.87 -2.12
C SER A 115 4.65 -6.80 -1.03
N MET A 116 4.03 -6.24 0.02
CA MET A 116 3.38 -6.94 1.13
C MET A 116 1.97 -6.41 1.34
N LEU A 117 1.12 -7.21 2.00
CA LEU A 117 -0.24 -6.78 2.34
C LEU A 117 -0.24 -5.55 3.24
N VAL A 118 -1.13 -4.63 2.92
CA VAL A 118 -1.51 -3.51 3.80
C VAL A 118 -2.85 -3.86 4.48
N ASP A 119 -3.14 -3.24 5.61
CA ASP A 119 -4.30 -3.56 6.45
C ASP A 119 -5.48 -2.59 6.30
N TYR A 120 -5.26 -1.43 5.69
CA TYR A 120 -6.27 -0.38 5.54
C TYR A 120 -7.18 -0.53 4.31
N VAL A 121 -6.89 -1.51 3.42
CA VAL A 121 -7.76 -1.91 2.30
C VAL A 121 -7.70 -3.41 2.06
N LYS A 122 -8.69 -3.96 1.35
CA LYS A 122 -8.66 -5.36 0.89
C LYS A 122 -7.57 -5.57 -0.17
N PRO A 123 -7.06 -6.81 -0.35
CA PRO A 123 -6.09 -7.12 -1.40
C PRO A 123 -6.55 -6.65 -2.79
N SER A 124 -5.62 -6.19 -3.61
CA SER A 124 -5.83 -5.59 -4.96
C SER A 124 -6.52 -4.23 -4.98
N MET A 125 -6.86 -3.66 -3.83
CA MET A 125 -7.41 -2.30 -3.71
C MET A 125 -6.35 -1.26 -3.32
N ASP A 126 -5.09 -1.64 -3.22
CA ASP A 126 -3.98 -0.76 -2.86
C ASP A 126 -3.28 -0.19 -4.10
N ALA A 127 -2.65 0.97 -3.95
CA ALA A 127 -1.77 1.59 -4.94
C ALA A 127 -0.53 2.12 -4.23
N ALA A 128 0.63 1.50 -4.50
CA ALA A 128 1.89 1.86 -3.87
C ALA A 128 2.59 2.99 -4.63
N ILE A 129 3.28 3.86 -3.90
CA ILE A 129 4.25 4.82 -4.41
C ILE A 129 5.64 4.43 -3.92
N ALA A 130 6.63 4.40 -4.83
CA ALA A 130 8.03 4.15 -4.49
C ALA A 130 8.95 4.69 -5.58
N GLY A 131 9.71 5.75 -5.28
CA GLY A 131 10.60 6.41 -6.23
C GLY A 131 9.91 6.66 -7.57
N ASP A 132 10.69 6.58 -8.67
CA ASP A 132 10.19 6.83 -10.02
C ASP A 132 9.49 5.62 -10.66
N TYR A 133 9.49 4.44 -10.00
CA TYR A 133 9.03 3.19 -10.62
C TYR A 133 7.63 2.75 -10.17
N LYS A 134 7.11 3.27 -9.06
CA LYS A 134 5.72 3.04 -8.62
C LYS A 134 5.02 4.37 -8.38
N ASP A 135 3.94 4.56 -9.10
CA ASP A 135 3.08 5.72 -8.98
C ASP A 135 1.61 5.33 -9.14
N LEU A 136 0.72 6.17 -8.66
CA LEU A 136 -0.67 6.20 -9.07
C LEU A 136 -0.83 7.30 -10.11
N LYS A 137 -1.07 6.90 -11.36
CA LYS A 137 -1.46 7.82 -12.42
C LYS A 137 -2.83 7.46 -12.97
N PHE A 138 -3.59 8.48 -13.28
CA PHE A 138 -4.88 8.33 -13.92
C PHE A 138 -5.14 9.51 -14.86
N LYS A 139 -5.99 9.27 -15.85
CA LYS A 139 -6.39 10.25 -16.84
C LYS A 139 -7.85 10.63 -16.62
N ASN A 140 -8.15 11.92 -16.73
CA ASN A 140 -9.53 12.35 -16.85
C ASN A 140 -10.03 12.02 -18.26
N ASN A 141 -10.71 10.88 -18.36
CA ASN A 141 -11.33 10.38 -19.59
C ASN A 141 -12.78 10.89 -19.81
N THR A 142 -13.20 11.86 -19.01
CA THR A 142 -14.51 12.54 -19.18
C THR A 142 -14.40 13.76 -20.09
N GLU A 143 -15.52 14.33 -20.47
CA GLU A 143 -15.57 15.52 -21.33
C GLU A 143 -15.51 16.85 -20.53
N THR A 144 -15.53 16.78 -19.19
CA THR A 144 -15.55 17.94 -18.30
C THR A 144 -14.41 17.85 -17.27
N PRO A 145 -13.96 18.98 -16.69
CA PRO A 145 -13.01 18.94 -15.60
C PRO A 145 -13.52 18.13 -14.41
N ILE A 146 -12.58 17.54 -13.67
CA ILE A 146 -12.84 16.96 -12.36
C ILE A 146 -12.08 17.73 -11.29
N TYR A 147 -12.59 17.69 -10.06
CA TYR A 147 -12.00 18.29 -8.88
C TYR A 147 -11.74 17.21 -7.82
N ILE A 148 -10.58 17.26 -7.19
CA ILE A 148 -10.18 16.33 -6.16
C ILE A 148 -10.26 17.02 -4.79
N GLU A 149 -11.16 16.56 -3.92
CA GLU A 149 -11.20 16.96 -2.53
C GLU A 149 -10.56 15.87 -1.67
N GLY A 150 -9.62 16.26 -0.79
CA GLY A 150 -9.00 15.38 0.18
C GLY A 150 -8.98 16.00 1.56
N TYR A 151 -9.39 15.26 2.58
CA TYR A 151 -9.36 15.72 3.97
C TYR A 151 -9.23 14.57 4.97
N ILE A 152 -8.81 14.93 6.20
CA ILE A 152 -8.77 14.00 7.33
C ILE A 152 -9.71 14.52 8.42
N SER A 153 -10.58 13.64 8.90
CA SER A 153 -11.49 13.93 10.00
C SER A 153 -11.67 12.71 10.91
N GLY A 154 -11.47 12.89 12.21
CA GLY A 154 -11.60 11.80 13.18
C GLY A 154 -10.70 10.59 12.91
N GLY A 155 -9.50 10.80 12.34
CA GLY A 155 -8.58 9.73 11.96
C GLY A 155 -8.94 9.01 10.66
N ASN A 156 -9.90 9.53 9.91
CA ASN A 156 -10.30 9.01 8.61
C ASN A 156 -9.80 9.92 7.50
N LEU A 157 -9.00 9.37 6.59
CA LEU A 157 -8.62 10.01 5.34
C LEU A 157 -9.70 9.74 4.30
N THR A 158 -10.23 10.78 3.68
CA THR A 158 -11.24 10.70 2.62
C THR A 158 -10.76 11.46 1.39
N PHE A 159 -10.95 10.84 0.22
CA PHE A 159 -10.91 11.52 -1.07
C PHE A 159 -12.25 11.41 -1.77
N THR A 160 -12.65 12.52 -2.39
CA THR A 160 -13.84 12.61 -3.23
C THR A 160 -13.46 13.22 -4.58
N ILE A 161 -13.90 12.59 -5.65
CA ILE A 161 -13.80 13.10 -7.01
C ILE A 161 -15.15 13.71 -7.37
N TYR A 162 -15.12 15.00 -7.68
CA TYR A 162 -16.28 15.73 -8.19
C TYR A 162 -16.15 15.98 -9.68
N GLY A 163 -17.25 16.06 -10.38
CA GLY A 163 -17.30 16.33 -11.81
C GLY A 163 -18.74 16.45 -12.29
N LYS A 164 -18.99 16.10 -13.54
CA LYS A 164 -20.33 16.00 -14.11
C LYS A 164 -20.73 14.55 -14.26
N GLU A 165 -21.79 14.14 -13.57
CA GLU A 165 -22.32 12.77 -13.68
C GLU A 165 -22.98 12.57 -15.05
N THR A 166 -22.48 11.60 -15.79
CA THR A 166 -22.99 11.22 -17.12
C THR A 166 -23.45 9.76 -17.18
N ARG A 167 -23.21 9.00 -16.11
CA ARG A 167 -23.62 7.60 -16.01
C ARG A 167 -25.13 7.50 -15.79
N ASN A 168 -25.72 6.44 -16.31
CA ASN A 168 -27.15 6.21 -16.15
C ASN A 168 -27.51 6.06 -14.66
N ALA A 169 -28.55 6.72 -14.19
CA ALA A 169 -29.02 6.67 -12.81
C ALA A 169 -29.39 5.24 -12.31
N ASN A 170 -29.72 4.33 -13.24
CA ASN A 170 -30.03 2.94 -12.92
C ASN A 170 -28.78 2.06 -12.82
N ARG A 171 -27.59 2.61 -13.13
CA ARG A 171 -26.33 1.89 -13.15
C ARG A 171 -25.55 2.15 -11.86
N SER A 172 -25.01 1.09 -11.31
CA SER A 172 -24.05 1.17 -10.20
C SER A 172 -22.88 0.21 -10.44
N ILE A 173 -21.76 0.48 -9.77
CA ILE A 173 -20.58 -0.37 -9.82
C ILE A 173 -20.15 -0.77 -8.42
N GLU A 174 -19.48 -1.92 -8.34
CA GLU A 174 -18.83 -2.41 -7.13
C GLU A 174 -17.45 -2.97 -7.50
N PHE A 175 -16.48 -2.76 -6.61
CA PHE A 175 -15.16 -3.41 -6.71
C PHE A 175 -15.05 -4.51 -5.67
N VAL A 176 -14.89 -5.76 -6.15
CA VAL A 176 -14.88 -6.96 -5.31
C VAL A 176 -13.48 -7.56 -5.31
N SER A 177 -12.83 -7.58 -4.14
CA SER A 177 -11.53 -8.22 -3.95
C SER A 177 -11.70 -9.72 -3.72
N GLU A 178 -10.98 -10.54 -4.51
CA GLU A 178 -10.92 -11.98 -4.39
C GLU A 178 -9.48 -12.43 -4.09
N THR A 179 -9.29 -13.21 -3.03
CA THR A 179 -8.01 -13.88 -2.74
C THR A 179 -7.96 -15.20 -3.50
N LEU A 180 -6.95 -15.36 -4.37
CA LEU A 180 -6.77 -16.57 -5.19
C LEU A 180 -5.90 -17.61 -4.51
N SER A 181 -4.86 -17.16 -3.79
CA SER A 181 -3.98 -18.04 -3.04
C SER A 181 -3.41 -17.34 -1.81
N THR A 182 -2.98 -18.14 -0.84
CA THR A 182 -2.33 -17.66 0.39
C THR A 182 -1.07 -18.49 0.63
N THR A 183 0.06 -17.79 0.82
CA THR A 183 1.35 -18.39 1.17
C THR A 183 1.64 -18.04 2.63
N PRO A 184 1.71 -19.01 3.55
CA PRO A 184 2.02 -18.74 4.96
C PRO A 184 3.38 -18.08 5.13
N ALA A 185 3.54 -17.28 6.19
CA ALA A 185 4.84 -16.81 6.63
C ALA A 185 5.72 -18.01 7.00
N GLY A 186 6.88 -18.14 6.36
CA GLY A 186 7.87 -19.15 6.70
C GLY A 186 8.63 -18.81 7.98
N LYS A 187 9.60 -19.66 8.33
CA LYS A 187 10.62 -19.39 9.35
C LYS A 187 11.98 -19.28 8.68
N LYS A 188 12.82 -18.36 9.16
CA LYS A 188 14.23 -18.23 8.78
C LYS A 188 15.05 -18.36 10.04
N PHE A 189 15.86 -19.41 10.14
CA PHE A 189 16.73 -19.65 11.28
C PHE A 189 18.07 -18.97 11.07
N VAL A 190 18.54 -18.22 12.08
CA VAL A 190 19.82 -17.53 12.08
C VAL A 190 20.55 -17.81 13.38
N GLU A 191 21.88 -17.93 13.31
CA GLU A 191 22.68 -18.06 14.54
C GLU A 191 22.65 -16.76 15.35
N SER A 192 22.66 -16.90 16.68
CA SER A 192 22.81 -15.79 17.61
C SER A 192 23.90 -16.11 18.65
N GLY A 193 24.39 -15.05 19.32
CA GLY A 193 25.32 -15.17 20.43
C GLY A 193 24.69 -15.59 21.75
N ASP A 194 23.41 -15.94 21.77
CA ASP A 194 22.73 -16.43 22.96
C ASP A 194 23.27 -17.83 23.38
N SER A 195 23.00 -18.24 24.61
CA SER A 195 23.34 -19.56 25.12
C SER A 195 22.82 -20.65 24.21
N LEU A 196 23.58 -21.71 24.03
CA LEU A 196 23.32 -22.81 23.12
C LEU A 196 21.89 -23.38 23.30
N GLY A 197 21.15 -23.39 22.18
CA GLY A 197 19.80 -23.93 22.12
C GLY A 197 18.70 -22.97 22.64
N VAL A 198 19.03 -21.76 23.02
CA VAL A 198 18.02 -20.70 23.25
C VAL A 198 17.46 -20.26 21.91
N MET A 199 16.13 -20.28 21.77
CA MET A 199 15.45 -19.85 20.55
C MET A 199 14.58 -18.64 20.85
N THR A 200 14.82 -17.52 20.12
CA THR A 200 14.03 -16.30 20.23
C THR A 200 13.50 -15.90 18.84
N LYS A 201 12.32 -15.31 18.80
CA LYS A 201 11.76 -14.78 17.55
C LYS A 201 12.06 -13.30 17.44
N SER A 202 12.48 -12.85 16.27
CA SER A 202 12.62 -11.44 15.93
C SER A 202 11.88 -11.11 14.65
N GLY A 203 11.20 -9.94 14.67
CA GLY A 203 10.34 -9.50 13.58
C GLY A 203 9.01 -10.28 13.49
N SER A 204 8.11 -9.75 12.67
CA SER A 204 6.84 -10.39 12.32
C SER A 204 6.94 -10.95 10.91
N GLY A 205 6.62 -12.23 10.74
CA GLY A 205 6.46 -12.78 9.39
C GLY A 205 5.15 -12.27 8.76
N HIS A 206 5.16 -12.15 7.45
CA HIS A 206 3.97 -11.75 6.70
C HIS A 206 3.50 -12.86 5.78
N THR A 207 2.20 -13.09 5.76
CA THR A 207 1.55 -14.00 4.82
C THR A 207 1.52 -13.36 3.44
N GLY A 208 1.95 -14.10 2.41
CA GLY A 208 1.80 -13.71 1.03
C GLY A 208 0.41 -14.05 0.49
N LYS A 209 -0.02 -13.31 -0.54
CA LYS A 209 -1.27 -13.59 -1.26
C LYS A 209 -1.14 -13.29 -2.73
N THR A 210 -1.88 -14.03 -3.55
CA THR A 210 -2.30 -13.55 -4.87
C THR A 210 -3.77 -13.18 -4.81
N ALA A 211 -4.13 -12.08 -5.44
CA ALA A 211 -5.49 -11.57 -5.41
C ALA A 211 -5.85 -10.90 -6.73
N ARG A 212 -7.15 -10.76 -7.00
CA ARG A 212 -7.67 -9.96 -8.09
C ARG A 212 -8.77 -9.04 -7.60
N LEU A 213 -8.96 -7.97 -8.33
CA LEU A 213 -10.05 -7.04 -8.14
C LEU A 213 -11.00 -7.19 -9.33
N TRP A 214 -12.27 -7.43 -9.04
CA TRP A 214 -13.33 -7.44 -10.02
C TRP A 214 -14.02 -6.09 -10.05
N LYS A 215 -14.32 -5.58 -11.24
CA LYS A 215 -15.30 -4.53 -11.45
C LYS A 215 -16.62 -5.20 -11.81
N VAL A 216 -17.62 -4.99 -10.98
CA VAL A 216 -18.96 -5.53 -11.18
C VAL A 216 -19.89 -4.37 -11.52
N VAL A 217 -20.64 -4.51 -12.61
CA VAL A 217 -21.60 -3.50 -13.05
C VAL A 217 -23.01 -4.04 -12.86
N TYR A 218 -23.85 -3.22 -12.28
CA TYR A 218 -25.27 -3.50 -12.09
C TYR A 218 -26.12 -2.51 -12.89
N GLU A 219 -27.19 -3.00 -13.49
CA GLU A 219 -28.25 -2.17 -14.07
C GLU A 219 -29.58 -2.58 -13.47
N ASN A 220 -30.34 -1.60 -12.98
CA ASN A 220 -31.62 -1.85 -12.26
C ASN A 220 -31.47 -2.87 -11.11
N GLY A 221 -30.31 -2.89 -10.45
CA GLY A 221 -29.98 -3.82 -9.35
C GLY A 221 -29.61 -5.24 -9.78
N GLN A 222 -29.51 -5.53 -11.09
CA GLN A 222 -29.07 -6.82 -11.63
C GLN A 222 -27.65 -6.73 -12.14
N GLU A 223 -26.80 -7.71 -11.81
CA GLU A 223 -25.45 -7.81 -12.34
C GLU A 223 -25.49 -8.04 -13.86
N VAL A 224 -24.87 -7.13 -14.63
CA VAL A 224 -24.81 -7.20 -16.09
C VAL A 224 -23.40 -7.49 -16.61
N SER A 225 -22.35 -7.16 -15.85
CA SER A 225 -20.98 -7.59 -16.16
C SER A 225 -20.14 -7.75 -14.91
N ARG A 226 -19.10 -8.61 -15.02
CA ARG A 226 -18.06 -8.84 -14.01
C ARG A 226 -16.74 -9.05 -14.72
N ASP A 227 -15.87 -8.08 -14.68
CA ASP A 227 -14.61 -8.07 -15.39
C ASP A 227 -13.43 -7.97 -14.42
N ILE A 228 -12.32 -8.64 -14.76
CA ILE A 228 -11.08 -8.49 -13.96
C ILE A 228 -10.54 -7.09 -14.17
N PHE A 229 -10.50 -6.31 -13.11
CA PHE A 229 -9.99 -4.95 -13.14
C PHE A 229 -8.46 -4.92 -12.97
N ASN A 230 -7.93 -5.67 -11.99
CA ASN A 230 -6.50 -5.85 -11.82
C ASN A 230 -6.15 -7.15 -11.08
N ASN A 231 -4.86 -7.51 -11.08
CA ASN A 231 -4.31 -8.59 -10.29
C ASN A 231 -3.15 -8.06 -9.44
N SER A 232 -2.93 -8.70 -8.28
CA SER A 232 -1.86 -8.32 -7.35
C SER A 232 -1.22 -9.55 -6.73
N THR A 233 0.10 -9.45 -6.48
CA THR A 233 0.87 -10.46 -5.78
C THR A 233 1.60 -9.81 -4.62
N TYR A 234 1.40 -10.35 -3.43
CA TYR A 234 2.02 -9.91 -2.19
C TYR A 234 2.95 -11.01 -1.69
N SER A 235 4.20 -10.65 -1.45
CA SER A 235 5.22 -11.58 -1.01
C SER A 235 5.01 -12.00 0.45
N ALA A 236 5.21 -13.29 0.73
CA ALA A 236 5.40 -13.75 2.09
C ALA A 236 6.79 -13.35 2.60
N SER A 237 6.90 -13.03 3.87
CA SER A 237 8.20 -12.88 4.53
C SER A 237 8.29 -13.78 5.76
N PRO A 238 9.45 -14.41 6.03
CA PRO A 238 9.58 -15.33 7.14
C PRO A 238 9.70 -14.59 8.48
N VAL A 239 9.25 -15.24 9.56
CA VAL A 239 9.66 -14.91 10.92
C VAL A 239 11.11 -15.30 11.08
N THR A 240 11.97 -14.40 11.56
CA THR A 240 13.35 -14.75 11.93
C THR A 240 13.33 -15.42 13.29
N VAL A 241 13.93 -16.62 13.37
CA VAL A 241 14.17 -17.36 14.61
C VAL A 241 15.66 -17.34 14.89
N ASN A 242 16.07 -16.59 15.91
CA ASN A 242 17.46 -16.59 16.38
C ASN A 242 17.69 -17.86 17.20
N VAL A 243 18.75 -18.60 16.90
CA VAL A 243 19.15 -19.82 17.57
C VAL A 243 20.49 -19.60 18.23
N GLY A 244 20.53 -19.68 19.56
CA GLY A 244 21.72 -19.52 20.37
C GLY A 244 22.74 -20.61 20.08
N THR A 245 23.98 -20.20 19.82
CA THR A 245 25.10 -21.10 19.50
C THR A 245 26.28 -20.96 20.46
N ALA A 246 26.20 -20.06 21.45
CA ALA A 246 27.27 -19.85 22.39
C ALA A 246 27.40 -21.00 23.39
N SER A 247 28.59 -21.64 23.46
CA SER A 247 28.97 -22.70 24.37
C SER A 247 30.47 -22.76 24.49
N ASP A 248 30.99 -23.15 25.66
CA ASP A 248 32.40 -23.44 25.86
C ASP A 248 32.84 -24.74 25.13
N ASN A 249 31.89 -25.60 24.74
CA ASN A 249 32.12 -26.78 23.92
C ASN A 249 32.03 -26.41 22.44
N ALA A 250 33.15 -26.32 21.75
CA ALA A 250 33.23 -25.95 20.34
C ALA A 250 32.52 -26.97 19.41
N GLU A 251 32.54 -28.26 19.76
CA GLU A 251 31.85 -29.32 18.98
C GLU A 251 30.33 -29.16 19.07
N ALA A 252 29.79 -28.87 20.25
CA ALA A 252 28.38 -28.61 20.48
C ALA A 252 27.91 -27.37 19.69
N SER A 253 28.69 -26.27 19.72
CA SER A 253 28.42 -25.08 18.93
C SER A 253 28.41 -25.37 17.42
N ALA A 254 29.41 -26.10 16.91
CA ALA A 254 29.53 -26.44 15.50
C ALA A 254 28.34 -27.30 15.01
N LEU A 255 27.88 -28.25 15.82
CA LEU A 255 26.73 -29.10 15.52
C LEU A 255 25.45 -28.28 15.31
N VAL A 256 25.16 -27.34 16.21
CA VAL A 256 23.98 -26.48 16.08
C VAL A 256 24.09 -25.53 14.90
N LYS A 257 25.26 -24.93 14.65
CA LYS A 257 25.51 -24.07 13.45
C LYS A 257 25.31 -24.83 12.16
N ALA A 258 25.80 -26.06 12.05
CA ALA A 258 25.58 -26.90 10.87
C ALA A 258 24.09 -27.19 10.63
N ALA A 259 23.34 -27.46 11.69
CA ALA A 259 21.89 -27.68 11.59
C ALA A 259 21.13 -26.41 11.18
N ILE A 260 21.52 -25.23 11.67
CA ILE A 260 20.93 -23.94 11.26
C ILE A 260 21.04 -23.74 9.74
N ALA A 261 22.16 -24.14 9.15
CA ALA A 261 22.38 -24.04 7.70
C ALA A 261 21.37 -24.85 6.87
N THR A 262 20.77 -25.89 7.43
CA THR A 262 19.73 -26.71 6.76
C THR A 262 18.38 -26.00 6.66
N GLN A 263 18.12 -24.97 7.49
CA GLN A 263 16.84 -24.29 7.63
C GLN A 263 15.67 -25.23 8.00
N ASP A 264 15.94 -26.44 8.48
CA ASP A 264 14.97 -27.44 8.92
C ASP A 264 14.84 -27.41 10.45
N GLU A 265 13.65 -27.04 10.95
CA GLU A 265 13.40 -26.89 12.38
C GLU A 265 13.57 -28.22 13.14
N GLY A 266 13.23 -29.36 12.52
CA GLY A 266 13.40 -30.67 13.12
C GLY A 266 14.88 -31.03 13.30
N GLN A 267 15.71 -30.81 12.29
CA GLN A 267 17.15 -31.03 12.35
C GLN A 267 17.81 -30.11 13.38
N ILE A 268 17.37 -28.84 13.44
CA ILE A 268 17.87 -27.87 14.42
C ILE A 268 17.55 -28.32 15.85
N ASN A 269 16.31 -28.72 16.10
CA ASN A 269 15.89 -29.21 17.43
C ASN A 269 16.66 -30.48 17.86
N ASN A 270 16.87 -31.41 16.92
CA ASN A 270 17.66 -32.63 17.20
C ASN A 270 19.12 -32.28 17.52
N ALA A 271 19.74 -31.39 16.74
CA ALA A 271 21.10 -30.94 16.97
C ALA A 271 21.25 -30.20 18.32
N ILE A 272 20.27 -29.39 18.70
CA ILE A 272 20.24 -28.73 20.02
C ILE A 272 20.20 -29.77 21.14
N ALA A 273 19.35 -30.80 21.01
CA ALA A 273 19.25 -31.87 22.01
C ALA A 273 20.58 -32.66 22.15
N GLU A 274 21.17 -33.05 21.01
CA GLU A 274 22.49 -33.71 20.97
C GLU A 274 23.60 -32.83 21.54
N ALA A 275 23.63 -31.55 21.18
CA ALA A 275 24.64 -30.61 21.66
C ALA A 275 24.55 -30.38 23.18
N LYS A 276 23.34 -30.34 23.75
CA LYS A 276 23.12 -30.24 25.19
C LYS A 276 23.64 -31.46 25.94
N ALA A 277 23.42 -32.68 25.41
CA ALA A 277 23.94 -33.90 25.99
C ALA A 277 25.48 -34.00 25.97
N LYS A 278 26.16 -33.19 25.16
CA LYS A 278 27.65 -33.10 25.11
C LYS A 278 28.24 -32.15 26.15
N ILE A 279 27.43 -31.29 26.76
CA ILE A 279 27.88 -30.25 27.71
C ILE A 279 27.39 -30.55 29.15
N GLU A 280 26.49 -31.52 29.34
CA GLU A 280 26.14 -32.12 30.61
C GLU A 280 27.17 -33.20 30.99
#